data_2815e8b4429b8d9174a59fb398e23150
#
_entry.id   2815e8b4429b8d9174a59fb398e23150
#
_cell.length_a   1.000
_cell.length_b   1.000
_cell.length_c   1.000
_cell.angle_alpha   90.00
_cell.angle_beta   90.00
_cell.angle_gamma   90.00
#
_symmetry.space_group_name_H-M   'P 1'
#
loop_
_entity.id
_entity.type
_entity.pdbx_description
1 polymer ?
#
loop_
_entity_poly.entity_id
_entity_poly.type
_entity_poly.pdbx_seq_one_letter_code
_entity_poly.pdbx_strand_id
1 'polypeptide(L)'
;KKDFLWVTGDLINRGPDSLRVLKYIFSIKEAVHIVLGNHDLHLLNCFFNKKKLKKEDTFKSIFADKNVLQMMHFLLQQDFVFSKKIFSDNGILKVGMVHAGIPKMMSLKQAETLSKLNCLKLKKNPQKSLMSIFNKNNANSSLHSFNGSINFFTRARIVDENGFPNFIYKGNKKNISPNFVPWFSKKNKITKDLD
;
A
#
# COMPACT_ATOMS: atom_id res chain seq x y z
N LYS A 1 25.89 14.06 0.84
CA LYS A 1 24.85 13.07 0.45
C LYS A 1 23.58 13.43 1.19
N LYS A 2 22.41 13.41 0.51
CA LYS A 2 21.10 13.53 1.18
C LYS A 2 20.60 12.12 1.46
N ASP A 3 20.29 11.83 2.72
CA ASP A 3 19.66 10.57 3.09
C ASP A 3 18.15 10.66 2.84
N PHE A 4 17.55 9.52 2.46
CA PHE A 4 16.11 9.39 2.25
C PHE A 4 15.56 8.28 3.12
N LEU A 5 14.47 8.58 3.82
CA LEU A 5 13.70 7.58 4.54
C LEU A 5 12.75 6.87 3.58
N TRP A 6 12.75 5.54 3.58
CA TRP A 6 11.79 4.72 2.83
C TRP A 6 10.82 4.07 3.79
N VAL A 7 9.52 4.26 3.53
CA VAL A 7 8.45 3.82 4.41
C VAL A 7 7.48 2.93 3.64
N THR A 8 7.34 1.70 4.11
CA THR A 8 6.54 0.65 3.46
C THR A 8 5.05 0.70 3.79
N GLY A 9 4.51 1.87 4.14
CA GLY A 9 3.09 2.05 4.46
C GLY A 9 2.71 1.71 5.89
N ASP A 10 1.40 1.76 6.17
CA ASP A 10 0.81 1.60 7.50
C ASP A 10 1.46 2.54 8.54
N LEU A 11 1.64 3.80 8.11
CA LEU A 11 2.21 4.88 8.93
C LEU A 11 1.46 5.09 10.23
N ILE A 12 0.16 4.83 10.20
CA ILE A 12 -0.79 5.22 11.25
C ILE A 12 -1.73 4.05 11.57
N ASN A 13 -2.49 4.23 12.61
CA ASN A 13 -3.40 3.27 13.21
C ASN A 13 -2.70 2.24 14.12
N ARG A 14 -3.43 1.66 15.07
CA ARG A 14 -2.98 0.64 16.04
C ARG A 14 -1.93 1.13 17.06
N GLY A 15 -0.98 1.96 16.64
CA GLY A 15 -0.01 2.57 17.54
C GLY A 15 -0.62 3.70 18.39
N PRO A 16 0.05 4.09 19.47
CA PRO A 16 -0.49 5.07 20.43
C PRO A 16 -0.51 6.50 19.89
N ASP A 17 0.33 6.84 18.90
CA ASP A 17 0.61 8.23 18.56
C ASP A 17 0.58 8.49 17.01
N SER A 18 -0.52 8.09 16.38
CA SER A 18 -0.71 8.23 14.94
C SER A 18 -0.55 9.67 14.43
N LEU A 19 -1.03 10.65 15.19
CA LEU A 19 -0.93 12.06 14.79
C LEU A 19 0.54 12.53 14.79
N ARG A 20 1.33 12.18 15.80
CA ARG A 20 2.74 12.60 15.88
C ARG A 20 3.57 11.96 14.76
N VAL A 21 3.34 10.67 14.47
CA VAL A 21 3.98 10.00 13.34
C VAL A 21 3.65 10.70 12.02
N LEU A 22 2.37 10.98 11.77
CA LEU A 22 1.96 11.62 10.52
C LEU A 22 2.51 13.04 10.39
N LYS A 23 2.52 13.82 11.47
CA LYS A 23 3.15 15.16 11.50
C LYS A 23 4.65 15.10 11.24
N TYR A 24 5.36 14.16 11.85
CA TYR A 24 6.79 13.99 11.64
C TYR A 24 7.09 13.67 10.17
N ILE A 25 6.40 12.67 9.61
CA ILE A 25 6.57 12.30 8.21
C ILE A 25 6.22 13.46 7.27
N PHE A 26 5.15 14.19 7.56
CA PHE A 26 4.76 15.37 6.78
C PHE A 26 5.81 16.49 6.86
N SER A 27 6.48 16.67 8.00
CA SER A 27 7.54 17.68 8.17
C SER A 27 8.80 17.37 7.35
N ILE A 28 9.08 16.10 7.07
CA ILE A 28 10.23 15.65 6.28
C ILE A 28 9.84 15.18 4.87
N LYS A 29 8.70 15.62 4.35
CA LYS A 29 8.12 15.14 3.08
C LYS A 29 9.06 15.18 1.88
N GLU A 30 10.04 16.08 1.86
CA GLU A 30 11.05 16.21 0.79
C GLU A 30 12.20 15.17 0.92
N ALA A 31 12.27 14.46 2.03
CA ALA A 31 13.31 13.47 2.32
C ALA A 31 12.72 12.08 2.61
N VAL A 32 11.47 11.83 2.22
CA VAL A 32 10.81 10.54 2.44
C VAL A 32 10.16 10.00 1.17
N HIS A 33 10.29 8.71 0.94
CA HIS A 33 9.52 7.95 -0.05
C HIS A 33 8.57 7.02 0.68
N ILE A 34 7.29 7.08 0.35
CA ILE A 34 6.23 6.32 1.02
C ILE A 34 5.47 5.51 -0.02
N VAL A 35 5.14 4.27 0.30
CA VAL A 35 4.08 3.55 -0.38
C VAL A 35 2.90 3.39 0.58
N LEU A 36 1.67 3.50 0.05
CA LEU A 36 0.46 3.41 0.88
C LEU A 36 0.21 1.97 1.33
N GLY A 37 -0.06 1.81 2.62
CA GLY A 37 -0.58 0.58 3.19
C GLY A 37 -2.12 0.60 3.33
N ASN A 38 -2.66 -0.52 3.80
CA ASN A 38 -4.11 -0.63 3.95
C ASN A 38 -4.68 0.25 5.08
N HIS A 39 -3.87 0.56 6.10
CA HIS A 39 -4.28 1.48 7.17
C HIS A 39 -4.29 2.94 6.69
N ASP A 40 -3.35 3.33 5.83
CA ASP A 40 -3.32 4.67 5.23
C ASP A 40 -4.55 4.87 4.33
N LEU A 41 -4.90 3.87 3.50
CA LEU A 41 -6.13 3.90 2.72
C LEU A 41 -7.39 3.93 3.60
N HIS A 42 -7.38 3.23 4.74
CA HIS A 42 -8.50 3.26 5.68
C HIS A 42 -8.69 4.65 6.28
N LEU A 43 -7.63 5.33 6.69
CA LEU A 43 -7.68 6.73 7.14
C LEU A 43 -8.28 7.63 6.07
N LEU A 44 -7.76 7.57 4.84
CA LEU A 44 -8.28 8.34 3.71
C LEU A 44 -9.77 8.08 3.46
N ASN A 45 -10.19 6.79 3.52
CA ASN A 45 -11.60 6.44 3.36
C ASN A 45 -12.48 6.98 4.48
N CYS A 46 -12.01 6.95 5.73
CA CYS A 46 -12.74 7.54 6.85
C CYS A 46 -12.88 9.05 6.69
N PHE A 47 -11.84 9.73 6.23
CA PHE A 47 -11.85 11.18 6.02
C PHE A 47 -12.78 11.58 4.87
N PHE A 48 -12.49 11.10 3.64
CA PHE A 48 -13.21 11.55 2.44
C PHE A 48 -14.65 11.06 2.36
N ASN A 49 -14.95 9.88 2.89
CA ASN A 49 -16.29 9.29 2.88
C ASN A 49 -17.02 9.40 4.22
N LYS A 50 -16.48 10.17 5.18
CA LYS A 50 -17.09 10.40 6.51
C LYS A 50 -17.50 9.09 7.19
N LYS A 51 -16.67 8.04 7.09
CA LYS A 51 -16.97 6.74 7.68
C LYS A 51 -16.80 6.79 9.18
N LYS A 52 -17.70 6.11 9.90
CA LYS A 52 -17.61 5.94 11.35
C LYS A 52 -16.32 5.20 11.69
N LEU A 53 -15.57 5.74 12.65
CA LEU A 53 -14.36 5.09 13.16
C LEU A 53 -14.72 3.82 13.93
N LYS A 54 -13.90 2.81 13.79
CA LYS A 54 -13.96 1.61 14.62
C LYS A 54 -13.36 1.89 16.00
N LYS A 55 -13.68 1.03 16.97
CA LYS A 55 -13.17 1.17 18.35
C LYS A 55 -11.65 1.20 18.42
N GLU A 56 -10.99 0.42 17.55
CA GLU A 56 -9.55 0.29 17.48
C GLU A 56 -8.84 1.32 16.61
N ASP A 57 -9.57 2.24 15.95
CA ASP A 57 -8.97 3.27 15.11
C ASP A 57 -8.41 4.43 15.97
N THR A 58 -7.17 4.81 15.70
CA THR A 58 -6.47 5.89 16.43
C THR A 58 -6.44 7.20 15.65
N PHE A 59 -7.50 7.51 14.90
CA PHE A 59 -7.59 8.66 13.97
C PHE A 59 -8.20 9.92 14.56
N LYS A 60 -8.80 9.87 15.76
CA LYS A 60 -9.53 11.01 16.34
C LYS A 60 -8.66 12.27 16.45
N SER A 61 -7.43 12.13 16.93
CA SER A 61 -6.48 13.24 17.05
C SER A 61 -6.07 13.80 15.66
N ILE A 62 -5.95 12.95 14.65
CA ILE A 62 -5.65 13.38 13.28
C ILE A 62 -6.79 14.24 12.74
N PHE A 63 -8.04 13.82 12.92
CA PHE A 63 -9.21 14.54 12.41
C PHE A 63 -9.48 15.87 13.14
N ALA A 64 -9.00 16.00 14.37
CA ALA A 64 -9.07 17.24 15.15
C ALA A 64 -7.92 18.23 14.86
N ASP A 65 -6.92 17.82 14.08
CA ASP A 65 -5.76 18.68 13.81
C ASP A 65 -6.07 19.71 12.73
N LYS A 66 -5.60 20.96 12.96
CA LYS A 66 -5.78 22.08 12.02
C LYS A 66 -5.19 21.84 10.63
N ASN A 67 -4.20 20.97 10.50
CA ASN A 67 -3.53 20.65 9.24
C ASN A 67 -4.05 19.33 8.61
N VAL A 68 -5.18 18.80 9.08
CA VAL A 68 -5.72 17.51 8.62
C VAL A 68 -5.84 17.47 7.10
N LEU A 69 -6.34 18.51 6.47
CA LEU A 69 -6.54 18.56 5.02
C LEU A 69 -5.22 18.43 4.25
N GLN A 70 -4.18 19.15 4.68
CA GLN A 70 -2.86 19.09 4.07
C GLN A 70 -2.24 17.69 4.23
N MET A 71 -2.39 17.07 5.40
CA MET A 71 -1.91 15.70 5.65
C MET A 71 -2.66 14.67 4.79
N MET A 72 -3.97 14.81 4.61
CA MET A 72 -4.74 13.92 3.73
C MET A 72 -4.33 14.09 2.26
N HIS A 73 -4.15 15.32 1.80
CA HIS A 73 -3.64 15.58 0.44
C HIS A 73 -2.22 15.05 0.24
N PHE A 74 -1.35 15.17 1.24
CA PHE A 74 -0.02 14.58 1.21
C PHE A 74 -0.07 13.05 1.06
N LEU A 75 -0.90 12.35 1.82
CA LEU A 75 -1.07 10.90 1.70
C LEU A 75 -1.63 10.51 0.33
N LEU A 76 -2.58 11.25 -0.24
CA LEU A 76 -3.11 11.00 -1.58
C LEU A 76 -2.05 11.10 -2.68
N GLN A 77 -0.92 11.76 -2.43
CA GLN A 77 0.15 11.91 -3.40
C GLN A 77 1.14 10.73 -3.40
N GLN A 78 1.06 9.86 -2.40
CA GLN A 78 1.98 8.75 -2.25
C GLN A 78 1.68 7.61 -3.22
N ASP A 79 2.72 6.82 -3.52
CA ASP A 79 2.63 5.70 -4.45
C ASP A 79 2.08 4.42 -3.78
N PHE A 80 1.70 3.43 -4.58
CA PHE A 80 1.47 2.05 -4.13
C PHE A 80 2.71 1.17 -4.34
N VAL A 81 3.48 1.47 -5.38
CA VAL A 81 4.76 0.84 -5.68
C VAL A 81 5.74 1.93 -6.06
N PHE A 82 6.89 1.93 -5.42
CA PHE A 82 8.01 2.85 -5.69
C PHE A 82 9.25 2.04 -6.04
N SER A 83 10.05 2.47 -7.01
CA SER A 83 11.36 1.88 -7.25
C SER A 83 12.43 2.92 -7.52
N LYS A 84 13.67 2.54 -7.24
CA LYS A 84 14.85 3.38 -7.47
C LYS A 84 16.05 2.52 -7.84
N LYS A 85 16.89 3.04 -8.76
CA LYS A 85 18.21 2.48 -9.00
C LYS A 85 19.14 2.97 -7.90
N ILE A 86 19.82 2.03 -7.24
CA ILE A 86 20.83 2.28 -6.23
C ILE A 86 22.19 1.88 -6.83
N PHE A 87 23.14 2.80 -6.78
CA PHE A 87 24.51 2.56 -7.23
C PHE A 87 25.33 2.07 -6.03
N SER A 88 25.98 0.94 -6.18
CA SER A 88 26.89 0.35 -5.19
C SER A 88 28.20 -0.05 -5.85
N ASP A 89 29.19 -0.39 -5.06
CA ASP A 89 30.50 -0.87 -5.56
C ASP A 89 30.35 -2.16 -6.39
N ASN A 90 29.28 -2.92 -6.19
CA ASN A 90 28.97 -4.15 -6.92
C ASN A 90 28.09 -3.92 -8.16
N GLY A 91 27.85 -2.66 -8.55
CA GLY A 91 27.05 -2.30 -9.72
C GLY A 91 25.72 -1.60 -9.40
N ILE A 92 24.80 -1.63 -10.36
CA ILE A 92 23.49 -0.96 -10.25
C ILE A 92 22.46 -1.99 -9.80
N LEU A 93 21.82 -1.72 -8.67
CA LEU A 93 20.70 -2.49 -8.16
C LEU A 93 19.40 -1.71 -8.31
N LYS A 94 18.39 -2.28 -8.96
CA LYS A 94 17.03 -1.72 -8.96
C LYS A 94 16.25 -2.28 -7.77
N VAL A 95 15.87 -1.43 -6.84
CA VAL A 95 15.12 -1.79 -5.62
C VAL A 95 13.69 -1.32 -5.74
N GLY A 96 12.72 -2.21 -5.50
CA GLY A 96 11.30 -1.89 -5.43
C GLY A 96 10.79 -1.90 -4.00
N MET A 97 9.87 -1.00 -3.68
CA MET A 97 9.17 -0.92 -2.40
C MET A 97 7.66 -1.02 -2.63
N VAL A 98 7.01 -1.89 -1.86
CA VAL A 98 5.56 -2.11 -1.85
C VAL A 98 5.15 -2.49 -0.43
N HIS A 99 3.92 -2.14 -0.01
CA HIS A 99 3.46 -2.46 1.35
C HIS A 99 3.25 -3.96 1.57
N ALA A 100 2.47 -4.61 0.69
CA ALA A 100 2.20 -6.06 0.82
C ALA A 100 2.97 -6.86 -0.23
N GLY A 101 2.60 -6.82 -1.51
CA GLY A 101 3.27 -7.61 -2.53
C GLY A 101 3.00 -7.15 -3.96
N ILE A 102 3.73 -7.78 -4.90
CA ILE A 102 3.52 -7.67 -6.34
C ILE A 102 3.10 -9.04 -6.86
N PRO A 103 2.05 -9.16 -7.70
CA PRO A 103 1.65 -10.43 -8.30
C PRO A 103 2.81 -11.07 -9.06
N LYS A 104 2.99 -12.39 -8.94
CA LYS A 104 4.10 -13.12 -9.58
C LYS A 104 4.16 -12.99 -11.11
N MET A 105 3.01 -12.72 -11.76
CA MET A 105 2.89 -12.53 -13.20
C MET A 105 3.15 -11.07 -13.63
N MET A 106 3.52 -10.19 -12.71
CA MET A 106 3.71 -8.76 -12.97
C MET A 106 5.16 -8.38 -12.73
N SER A 107 5.80 -7.78 -13.72
CA SER A 107 7.14 -7.19 -13.54
C SER A 107 7.08 -5.93 -12.66
N LEU A 108 8.22 -5.54 -12.08
CA LEU A 108 8.30 -4.31 -11.30
C LEU A 108 7.90 -3.08 -12.11
N LYS A 109 8.29 -3.02 -13.40
CA LYS A 109 7.92 -1.94 -14.33
C LYS A 109 6.41 -1.86 -14.56
N GLN A 110 5.75 -3.01 -14.74
CA GLN A 110 4.29 -3.07 -14.87
C GLN A 110 3.60 -2.63 -13.56
N ALA A 111 4.10 -3.07 -12.41
CA ALA A 111 3.58 -2.68 -11.11
C ALA A 111 3.71 -1.17 -10.87
N GLU A 112 4.83 -0.56 -11.23
CA GLU A 112 5.04 0.90 -11.14
C GLU A 112 4.08 1.67 -12.06
N THR A 113 3.93 1.22 -13.31
CA THR A 113 3.00 1.85 -14.25
C THR A 113 1.58 1.81 -13.72
N LEU A 114 1.16 0.67 -13.20
CA LEU A 114 -0.18 0.47 -12.64
C LEU A 114 -0.36 1.30 -11.36
N SER A 115 0.67 1.40 -10.51
CA SER A 115 0.69 2.27 -9.34
C SER A 115 0.43 3.74 -9.73
N LYS A 116 1.15 4.26 -10.72
CA LYS A 116 0.98 5.64 -11.21
C LYS A 116 -0.45 5.90 -11.71
N LEU A 117 -0.99 4.99 -12.53
CA LEU A 117 -2.37 5.11 -13.02
C LEU A 117 -3.39 5.09 -11.88
N ASN A 118 -3.19 4.23 -10.90
CA ASN A 118 -4.04 4.12 -9.72
C ASN A 118 -3.98 5.37 -8.85
N CYS A 119 -2.79 5.95 -8.65
CA CYS A 119 -2.61 7.20 -7.93
C CYS A 119 -3.32 8.36 -8.64
N LEU A 120 -3.22 8.47 -9.96
CA LEU A 120 -3.93 9.48 -10.74
C LEU A 120 -5.46 9.35 -10.57
N LYS A 121 -5.99 8.13 -10.64
CA LYS A 121 -7.41 7.86 -10.46
C LYS A 121 -7.88 8.17 -9.04
N LEU A 122 -7.09 7.79 -8.03
CA LEU A 122 -7.36 8.09 -6.62
C LEU A 122 -7.40 9.60 -6.37
N LYS A 123 -6.42 10.34 -6.89
CA LYS A 123 -6.35 11.82 -6.77
C LYS A 123 -7.52 12.53 -7.46
N LYS A 124 -7.90 12.06 -8.66
CA LYS A 124 -8.98 12.69 -9.44
C LYS A 124 -10.34 12.64 -8.73
N ASN A 125 -10.65 11.53 -8.06
CA ASN A 125 -11.89 11.38 -7.31
C ASN A 125 -11.66 10.47 -6.08
N PRO A 126 -11.14 11.02 -4.97
CA PRO A 126 -10.82 10.23 -3.77
C PRO A 126 -12.03 9.48 -3.21
N GLN A 127 -13.18 10.15 -3.11
CA GLN A 127 -14.40 9.57 -2.54
C GLN A 127 -14.82 8.31 -3.30
N LYS A 128 -15.07 8.44 -4.60
CA LYS A 128 -15.51 7.32 -5.45
C LYS A 128 -14.47 6.20 -5.52
N SER A 129 -13.20 6.55 -5.62
CA SER A 129 -12.10 5.59 -5.69
C SER A 129 -11.99 4.78 -4.41
N LEU A 130 -12.02 5.43 -3.25
CA LEU A 130 -11.96 4.77 -1.94
C LEU A 130 -13.21 3.91 -1.68
N MET A 131 -14.40 4.40 -2.05
CA MET A 131 -15.61 3.56 -1.98
C MET A 131 -15.47 2.29 -2.81
N SER A 132 -14.91 2.38 -4.02
CA SER A 132 -14.68 1.24 -4.89
C SER A 132 -13.67 0.24 -4.30
N ILE A 133 -12.55 0.72 -3.75
CA ILE A 133 -11.50 -0.12 -3.11
C ILE A 133 -12.07 -0.89 -1.91
N PHE A 134 -12.93 -0.25 -1.11
CA PHE A 134 -13.50 -0.85 0.09
C PHE A 134 -14.81 -1.61 -0.14
N ASN A 135 -15.31 -1.67 -1.38
CA ASN A 135 -16.47 -2.48 -1.73
C ASN A 135 -16.07 -3.96 -1.75
N LYS A 136 -16.73 -4.78 -0.91
CA LYS A 136 -16.45 -6.22 -0.80
C LYS A 136 -16.64 -6.97 -2.14
N ASN A 137 -17.58 -6.54 -2.97
CA ASN A 137 -17.85 -7.16 -4.28
C ASN A 137 -16.67 -6.99 -5.26
N ASN A 138 -15.80 -6.03 -5.02
CA ASN A 138 -14.63 -5.76 -5.84
C ASN A 138 -13.35 -6.45 -5.33
N ALA A 139 -13.41 -7.24 -4.25
CA ALA A 139 -12.25 -7.89 -3.67
C ALA A 139 -11.55 -8.86 -4.65
N ASN A 140 -12.33 -9.56 -5.48
CA ASN A 140 -11.85 -10.53 -6.47
C ASN A 140 -11.72 -9.97 -7.89
N SER A 141 -11.53 -8.65 -8.01
CA SER A 141 -11.29 -8.00 -9.30
C SER A 141 -9.98 -8.48 -9.93
N SER A 142 -9.90 -8.43 -11.28
CA SER A 142 -8.66 -8.72 -12.00
C SER A 142 -7.47 -7.98 -11.39
N LEU A 143 -6.32 -8.65 -11.27
CA LEU A 143 -5.09 -8.09 -10.69
C LEU A 143 -4.56 -6.86 -11.45
N HIS A 144 -4.91 -6.72 -12.73
CA HIS A 144 -4.58 -5.54 -13.55
C HIS A 144 -5.63 -4.41 -13.43
N SER A 145 -6.75 -4.65 -12.76
CA SER A 145 -7.76 -3.61 -12.52
C SER A 145 -7.34 -2.67 -11.39
N PHE A 146 -7.99 -1.51 -11.32
CA PHE A 146 -7.80 -0.54 -10.25
C PHE A 146 -7.93 -1.16 -8.85
N ASN A 147 -9.03 -1.87 -8.59
CA ASN A 147 -9.28 -2.44 -7.27
C ASN A 147 -8.39 -3.66 -6.98
N GLY A 148 -8.22 -4.55 -7.96
CA GLY A 148 -7.43 -5.77 -7.78
C GLY A 148 -5.97 -5.48 -7.50
N SER A 149 -5.36 -4.58 -8.26
CA SER A 149 -3.95 -4.20 -8.06
C SER A 149 -3.72 -3.47 -6.73
N ILE A 150 -4.56 -2.50 -6.37
CA ILE A 150 -4.44 -1.80 -5.08
C ILE A 150 -4.61 -2.79 -3.92
N ASN A 151 -5.61 -3.67 -3.98
CA ASN A 151 -5.80 -4.69 -2.96
C ASN A 151 -4.59 -5.64 -2.85
N PHE A 152 -3.99 -6.01 -3.97
CA PHE A 152 -2.77 -6.83 -3.93
C PHE A 152 -1.61 -6.07 -3.31
N PHE A 153 -1.31 -4.87 -3.79
CA PHE A 153 -0.21 -4.05 -3.29
C PHE A 153 -0.30 -3.73 -1.79
N THR A 154 -1.54 -3.68 -1.25
CA THR A 154 -1.77 -3.24 0.14
C THR A 154 -2.27 -4.33 1.09
N ARG A 155 -2.71 -5.50 0.60
CA ARG A 155 -3.38 -6.51 1.45
C ARG A 155 -2.97 -7.94 1.21
N ALA A 156 -2.24 -8.26 0.13
CA ALA A 156 -1.86 -9.63 -0.16
C ALA A 156 -1.02 -10.22 0.98
N ARG A 157 -1.43 -11.38 1.51
CA ARG A 157 -0.71 -12.16 2.53
C ARG A 157 -0.34 -13.52 2.03
N ILE A 158 -1.33 -14.21 1.46
CA ILE A 158 -1.18 -15.55 0.89
C ILE A 158 -1.77 -15.57 -0.51
N VAL A 159 -1.21 -16.41 -1.35
CA VAL A 159 -1.64 -16.65 -2.74
C VAL A 159 -1.75 -18.15 -3.00
N ASP A 160 -2.60 -18.52 -3.95
CA ASP A 160 -2.66 -19.88 -4.46
C ASP A 160 -1.48 -20.20 -5.41
N GLU A 161 -1.46 -21.39 -5.98
CA GLU A 161 -0.45 -21.83 -6.95
C GLU A 161 -0.38 -20.97 -8.23
N ASN A 162 -1.50 -20.35 -8.61
CA ASN A 162 -1.59 -19.43 -9.75
C ASN A 162 -1.20 -17.99 -9.39
N GLY A 163 -0.98 -17.70 -8.11
CA GLY A 163 -0.61 -16.38 -7.62
C GLY A 163 -1.80 -15.46 -7.31
N PHE A 164 -3.03 -16.00 -7.24
CA PHE A 164 -4.20 -15.23 -6.85
C PHE A 164 -4.29 -15.10 -5.33
N PRO A 165 -4.56 -13.90 -4.80
CA PRO A 165 -4.56 -13.65 -3.37
C PRO A 165 -5.86 -14.10 -2.70
N ASN A 166 -5.74 -14.59 -1.46
CA ASN A 166 -6.87 -14.73 -0.56
C ASN A 166 -6.91 -13.55 0.41
N PHE A 167 -7.77 -12.57 0.15
CA PHE A 167 -7.91 -11.37 0.98
C PHE A 167 -8.72 -11.58 2.27
N ILE A 168 -9.41 -12.72 2.41
CA ILE A 168 -10.17 -13.05 3.62
C ILE A 168 -9.23 -13.47 4.73
N TYR A 169 -8.10 -14.11 4.38
CA TYR A 169 -7.11 -14.59 5.32
C TYR A 169 -6.44 -13.41 6.07
N LYS A 170 -6.58 -13.41 7.40
CA LYS A 170 -5.97 -12.42 8.31
C LYS A 170 -5.06 -13.06 9.36
N GLY A 171 -4.90 -14.36 9.30
CA GLY A 171 -4.35 -15.14 10.38
C GLY A 171 -2.83 -15.34 10.38
N ASN A 172 -2.39 -16.16 11.29
CA ASN A 172 -1.01 -16.58 11.51
C ASN A 172 -0.63 -17.70 10.52
N LYS A 173 0.66 -17.81 10.18
CA LYS A 173 1.21 -18.84 9.28
C LYS A 173 0.75 -20.28 9.60
N LYS A 174 0.42 -20.58 10.86
CA LYS A 174 -0.04 -21.91 11.31
C LYS A 174 -1.38 -22.35 10.71
N ASN A 175 -2.19 -21.43 10.22
CA ASN A 175 -3.57 -21.67 9.74
C ASN A 175 -3.71 -21.43 8.23
N ILE A 176 -2.63 -21.54 7.46
CA ILE A 176 -2.69 -21.42 6.00
C ILE A 176 -3.20 -22.74 5.43
N SER A 177 -4.29 -22.69 4.65
CA SER A 177 -4.79 -23.86 3.89
C SER A 177 -3.69 -24.41 2.98
N PRO A 178 -3.58 -25.74 2.79
CA PRO A 178 -2.51 -26.38 2.00
C PRO A 178 -2.32 -25.83 0.59
N ASN A 179 -3.38 -25.31 -0.02
CA ASN A 179 -3.37 -24.75 -1.38
C ASN A 179 -2.87 -23.30 -1.45
N PHE A 180 -2.47 -22.70 -0.32
CA PHE A 180 -1.99 -21.34 -0.26
C PHE A 180 -0.58 -21.26 0.33
N VAL A 181 0.19 -20.30 -0.14
CA VAL A 181 1.52 -19.98 0.40
C VAL A 181 1.63 -18.48 0.65
N PRO A 182 2.49 -18.02 1.57
CA PRO A 182 2.81 -16.60 1.67
C PRO A 182 3.25 -16.06 0.31
N TRP A 183 2.77 -14.88 -0.07
CA TRP A 183 3.07 -14.30 -1.39
C TRP A 183 4.59 -14.19 -1.66
N PHE A 184 5.40 -13.98 -0.62
CA PHE A 184 6.86 -13.87 -0.68
C PHE A 184 7.59 -15.22 -0.60
N SER A 185 6.88 -16.34 -0.57
CA SER A 185 7.48 -17.68 -0.51
C SER A 185 8.31 -17.97 -1.76
N LYS A 186 9.45 -18.69 -1.60
CA LYS A 186 10.25 -19.18 -2.72
C LYS A 186 9.44 -20.05 -3.70
N LYS A 187 8.35 -20.68 -3.25
CA LYS A 187 7.41 -21.42 -4.10
C LYS A 187 6.60 -20.50 -5.01
N ASN A 188 6.41 -19.25 -4.60
CA ASN A 188 5.76 -18.20 -5.39
C ASN A 188 6.85 -17.36 -6.07
N LYS A 189 7.66 -17.97 -6.95
CA LYS A 189 8.75 -17.27 -7.64
C LYS A 189 8.18 -16.09 -8.44
N ILE A 190 8.58 -14.88 -8.07
CA ILE A 190 8.53 -13.74 -8.98
C ILE A 190 9.41 -14.13 -10.15
N THR A 191 8.89 -14.07 -11.37
CA THR A 191 9.68 -14.36 -12.58
C THR A 191 10.93 -13.49 -12.57
N LYS A 192 12.06 -14.10 -12.92
CA LYS A 192 13.41 -13.48 -12.88
C LYS A 192 13.61 -12.34 -13.90
N ASP A 193 12.59 -11.93 -14.62
CA ASP A 193 12.68 -10.86 -15.62
C ASP A 193 12.52 -9.50 -14.94
N LEU A 194 13.52 -9.18 -14.12
CA LEU A 194 13.75 -7.84 -13.58
C LEU A 194 14.79 -7.15 -14.46
N ASP A 195 14.49 -6.97 -15.76
CA ASP A 195 15.24 -6.05 -16.61
C ASP A 195 14.75 -4.61 -16.44
#